data_3ff57bf1b1ba6e386cf2e7532b8503c6
#
_entry.id   3ff57bf1b1ba6e386cf2e7532b8503c6
#
_cell.length_a   1.000
_cell.length_b   1.000
_cell.length_c   1.000
_cell.angle_alpha   90.00
_cell.angle_beta   90.00
_cell.angle_gamma   90.00
#
_symmetry.space_group_name_H-M   'P 1'
#
loop_
_entity.id
_entity.type
_entity.pdbx_description
1 polymer ?
#
loop_
_entity_poly.entity_id
_entity_poly.type
_entity_poly.pdbx_seq_one_letter_code
_entity_poly.pdbx_strand_id
1 'polypeptide(L)'
;MLSFINSAELFSLILTLATVITGSIFFLDKYRWQPQREKETGVTDKEQTGWVAQARSMFPVLFAILIIRSFIIEPFQIPSGSMQPTLLPGDFIGVEKFAYGLHDPVFHKTLIPTGKPQRGDITVFIDPENPKIDLIKRIVGLPGDTIIYRDKTLYIKPACNGQKVCPAAYEVPKQFVGVTKFTELGTDLDEYKEHLGNVEHRILRDPNLPEMYSRYYQQPGSPVGEWVVPKGHYFAMGDNRDNSLDSRYWGFMPEQNLVGKATFIWISFTFNHNPDSSWPSWLPNGVRFNRIGAIH
;
A
#
# COMPACT_ATOMS: atom_id res chain seq x y z
N MET A 1 -7.33 6.06 26.24
CA MET A 1 -8.00 5.33 25.15
C MET A 1 -7.75 5.93 23.76
N LEU A 2 -7.39 7.20 23.64
CA LEU A 2 -7.11 7.88 22.34
C LEU A 2 -5.66 7.71 21.82
N SER A 3 -4.75 7.13 22.57
CA SER A 3 -3.34 6.95 22.19
C SER A 3 -3.07 5.73 21.27
N PHE A 4 -4.11 5.02 20.83
CA PHE A 4 -3.99 3.80 20.02
C PHE A 4 -4.47 3.98 18.58
N ILE A 5 -5.01 5.13 18.21
CA ILE A 5 -5.55 5.37 16.88
C ILE A 5 -4.46 6.00 16.01
N ASN A 6 -4.12 5.35 14.89
CA ASN A 6 -3.23 5.91 13.88
C ASN A 6 -3.84 7.20 13.29
N SER A 7 -3.00 8.14 12.84
CA SER A 7 -3.47 9.43 12.27
C SER A 7 -4.45 9.24 11.09
N ALA A 8 -4.26 8.20 10.29
CA ALA A 8 -5.14 7.85 9.18
C ALA A 8 -6.51 7.33 9.65
N GLU A 9 -6.53 6.52 10.72
CA GLU A 9 -7.77 6.03 11.35
C GLU A 9 -8.54 7.18 12.02
N LEU A 10 -7.82 8.07 12.72
CA LEU A 10 -8.43 9.24 13.34
C LEU A 10 -9.11 10.14 12.30
N PHE A 11 -8.42 10.40 11.19
CA PHE A 11 -9.00 11.18 10.09
C PHE A 11 -10.23 10.47 9.48
N SER A 12 -10.17 9.14 9.30
CA SER A 12 -11.29 8.34 8.81
C SER A 12 -12.51 8.43 9.72
N LEU A 13 -12.28 8.34 11.03
CA LEU A 13 -13.34 8.45 12.04
C LEU A 13 -13.97 9.85 12.02
N ILE A 14 -13.16 10.90 11.98
CA ILE A 14 -13.64 12.31 11.94
C ILE A 14 -14.46 12.53 10.65
N LEU A 15 -13.97 12.09 9.50
CA LEU A 15 -14.66 12.21 8.22
C LEU A 15 -16.01 11.47 8.24
N THR A 16 -16.02 10.25 8.78
CA THR A 16 -17.25 9.45 8.91
C THR A 16 -18.26 10.15 9.82
N LEU A 17 -17.83 10.61 11.00
CA LEU A 17 -18.71 11.34 11.93
C LEU A 17 -19.25 12.63 11.32
N ALA A 18 -18.39 13.43 10.67
CA ALA A 18 -18.80 14.66 9.99
C ALA A 18 -19.82 14.37 8.88
N THR A 19 -19.62 13.32 8.10
CA THR A 19 -20.54 12.90 7.04
C THR A 19 -21.88 12.44 7.62
N VAL A 20 -21.87 11.64 8.70
CA VAL A 20 -23.10 11.19 9.36
C VAL A 20 -23.88 12.35 9.95
N ILE A 21 -23.21 13.29 10.64
CA ILE A 21 -23.85 14.47 11.23
C ILE A 21 -24.47 15.36 10.14
N THR A 22 -23.68 15.73 9.13
CA THR A 22 -24.16 16.59 8.03
C THR A 22 -25.24 15.91 7.20
N GLY A 23 -25.13 14.59 6.98
CA GLY A 23 -26.16 13.80 6.31
C GLY A 23 -27.45 13.71 7.11
N SER A 24 -27.38 13.51 8.42
CA SER A 24 -28.55 13.52 9.29
C SER A 24 -29.29 14.87 9.22
N ILE A 25 -28.52 15.97 9.28
CA ILE A 25 -29.09 17.32 9.14
C ILE A 25 -29.70 17.51 7.75
N PHE A 26 -29.01 17.07 6.68
CA PHE A 26 -29.51 17.16 5.30
C PHE A 26 -30.85 16.45 5.13
N PHE A 27 -30.98 15.21 5.62
CA PHE A 27 -32.22 14.44 5.50
C PHE A 27 -33.34 14.97 6.41
N LEU A 28 -33.02 15.37 7.65
CA LEU A 28 -34.00 16.00 8.56
C LEU A 28 -34.53 17.31 7.98
N ASP A 29 -33.63 18.12 7.42
CA ASP A 29 -34.03 19.36 6.78
C ASP A 29 -34.91 19.11 5.56
N LYS A 30 -34.49 18.26 4.64
CA LYS A 30 -35.19 17.93 3.40
C LYS A 30 -36.61 17.37 3.64
N TYR A 31 -36.77 16.48 4.65
CA TYR A 31 -38.04 15.76 4.85
C TYR A 31 -38.93 16.35 5.94
N ARG A 32 -38.41 17.17 6.86
CA ARG A 32 -39.17 17.69 7.98
C ARG A 32 -39.16 19.24 8.09
N TRP A 33 -38.00 19.85 8.10
CA TRP A 33 -37.92 21.30 8.36
C TRP A 33 -38.23 22.14 7.13
N GLN A 34 -37.71 21.79 5.97
CA GLN A 34 -37.97 22.51 4.72
C GLN A 34 -39.48 22.56 4.39
N PRO A 35 -40.25 21.44 4.38
CA PRO A 35 -41.69 21.51 4.12
C PRO A 35 -42.49 22.34 5.14
N GLN A 36 -42.02 22.39 6.39
CA GLN A 36 -42.64 23.24 7.42
C GLN A 36 -42.39 24.73 7.16
N ARG A 37 -41.13 25.07 6.85
CA ARG A 37 -40.75 26.48 6.51
C ARG A 37 -41.49 26.98 5.27
N GLU A 38 -41.54 26.19 4.22
CA GLU A 38 -42.26 26.55 2.98
C GLU A 38 -43.74 26.83 3.22
N LYS A 39 -44.37 26.08 4.14
CA LYS A 39 -45.79 26.34 4.53
C LYS A 39 -45.97 27.61 5.35
N GLU A 40 -45.00 27.94 6.21
CA GLU A 40 -45.11 29.09 7.13
C GLU A 40 -44.69 30.41 6.49
N THR A 41 -43.67 30.41 5.64
CA THR A 41 -43.02 31.62 5.13
C THR A 41 -43.26 31.89 3.64
N GLY A 42 -43.68 30.89 2.88
CA GLY A 42 -43.80 30.97 1.41
C GLY A 42 -42.46 31.14 0.68
N VAL A 43 -41.35 31.15 1.42
CA VAL A 43 -39.99 31.34 0.86
C VAL A 43 -39.41 29.99 0.40
N THR A 44 -39.03 29.94 -0.84
CA THR A 44 -38.33 28.77 -1.39
C THR A 44 -36.89 28.73 -0.91
N ASP A 45 -36.33 27.54 -0.85
CA ASP A 45 -35.04 27.09 -0.27
C ASP A 45 -33.76 27.89 -0.69
N LYS A 46 -33.85 28.79 -1.68
CA LYS A 46 -32.70 29.51 -2.24
C LYS A 46 -32.11 30.62 -1.35
N GLU A 47 -32.83 31.05 -0.31
CA GLU A 47 -32.38 32.13 0.59
C GLU A 47 -32.00 31.65 1.99
N GLN A 48 -31.82 30.34 2.17
CA GLN A 48 -31.49 29.80 3.47
C GLN A 48 -30.05 30.15 3.85
N THR A 49 -29.88 30.87 4.92
CA THR A 49 -28.57 31.15 5.56
C THR A 49 -28.51 30.46 6.91
N GLY A 50 -27.27 30.17 7.36
CA GLY A 50 -27.05 29.59 8.68
C GLY A 50 -26.44 28.17 8.63
N TRP A 51 -26.33 27.57 9.81
CA TRP A 51 -25.64 26.31 9.99
C TRP A 51 -26.28 25.10 9.24
N VAL A 52 -27.62 25.12 9.06
CA VAL A 52 -28.35 24.07 8.31
C VAL A 52 -27.99 24.14 6.83
N ALA A 53 -27.96 25.35 6.24
CA ALA A 53 -27.55 25.53 4.84
C ALA A 53 -26.09 25.08 4.62
N GLN A 54 -25.20 25.41 5.57
CA GLN A 54 -23.82 24.96 5.53
C GLN A 54 -23.71 23.44 5.58
N ALA A 55 -24.40 22.76 6.51
CA ALA A 55 -24.41 21.31 6.62
C ALA A 55 -24.96 20.64 5.36
N ARG A 56 -26.01 21.19 4.74
CA ARG A 56 -26.57 20.71 3.47
C ARG A 56 -25.58 20.80 2.32
N SER A 57 -24.86 21.90 2.21
CA SER A 57 -23.84 22.08 1.14
C SER A 57 -22.61 21.20 1.34
N MET A 58 -22.22 20.95 2.58
CA MET A 58 -21.05 20.13 2.90
C MET A 58 -21.32 18.62 2.74
N PHE A 59 -22.52 18.13 3.04
CA PHE A 59 -22.84 16.71 3.03
C PHE A 59 -22.47 15.99 1.73
N PRO A 60 -22.88 16.43 0.51
CA PRO A 60 -22.56 15.72 -0.71
C PRO A 60 -21.05 15.65 -0.99
N VAL A 61 -20.31 16.68 -0.61
CA VAL A 61 -18.85 16.73 -0.75
C VAL A 61 -18.18 15.75 0.22
N LEU A 62 -18.54 15.81 1.51
CA LEU A 62 -18.01 14.90 2.52
C LEU A 62 -18.37 13.44 2.21
N PHE A 63 -19.59 13.19 1.75
CA PHE A 63 -20.04 11.87 1.34
C PHE A 63 -19.23 11.34 0.14
N ALA A 64 -19.01 12.16 -0.88
CA ALA A 64 -18.20 11.80 -2.04
C ALA A 64 -16.75 11.47 -1.62
N ILE A 65 -16.13 12.32 -0.77
CA ILE A 65 -14.79 12.09 -0.24
C ILE A 65 -14.75 10.78 0.57
N LEU A 66 -15.75 10.55 1.42
CA LEU A 66 -15.84 9.33 2.22
C LEU A 66 -15.91 8.07 1.34
N ILE A 67 -16.77 8.09 0.29
CA ILE A 67 -16.90 6.96 -0.64
C ILE A 67 -15.60 6.72 -1.41
N ILE A 68 -15.01 7.77 -1.98
CA ILE A 68 -13.76 7.65 -2.75
C ILE A 68 -12.67 7.06 -1.87
N ARG A 69 -12.44 7.65 -0.70
CA ARG A 69 -11.38 7.21 0.22
C ARG A 69 -11.62 5.82 0.81
N SER A 70 -12.87 5.50 1.14
CA SER A 70 -13.19 4.22 1.80
C SER A 70 -13.14 3.02 0.85
N PHE A 71 -13.50 3.23 -0.43
CA PHE A 71 -13.75 2.12 -1.35
C PHE A 71 -12.93 2.17 -2.63
N ILE A 72 -12.41 3.33 -3.03
CA ILE A 72 -11.77 3.47 -4.36
C ILE A 72 -10.26 3.61 -4.20
N ILE A 73 -9.77 4.75 -3.69
CA ILE A 73 -8.33 5.06 -3.66
C ILE A 73 -7.97 5.69 -2.32
N GLU A 74 -6.92 5.18 -1.72
CA GLU A 74 -6.29 5.79 -0.55
C GLU A 74 -4.88 6.26 -0.88
N PRO A 75 -4.54 7.53 -0.57
CA PRO A 75 -3.18 8.04 -0.76
C PRO A 75 -2.26 7.54 0.36
N PHE A 76 -1.10 7.00 -0.01
CA PHE A 76 -0.03 6.62 0.91
C PHE A 76 1.26 7.36 0.55
N GLN A 77 1.99 7.80 1.56
CA GLN A 77 3.34 8.33 1.40
C GLN A 77 4.36 7.22 1.60
N ILE A 78 5.34 7.13 0.71
CA ILE A 78 6.46 6.20 0.83
C ILE A 78 7.53 6.78 1.75
N PRO A 79 7.76 6.19 2.95
CA PRO A 79 8.70 6.72 3.92
C PRO A 79 10.11 6.13 3.79
N SER A 80 10.28 4.97 3.14
CA SER A 80 11.53 4.20 3.14
C SER A 80 11.98 3.80 1.74
N GLY A 81 13.26 3.43 1.62
CA GLY A 81 13.87 2.99 0.37
C GLY A 81 13.70 1.50 0.04
N SER A 82 12.89 0.74 0.78
CA SER A 82 12.80 -0.72 0.60
C SER A 82 12.24 -1.17 -0.76
N MET A 83 11.54 -0.29 -1.47
CA MET A 83 10.98 -0.52 -2.80
C MET A 83 11.73 0.21 -3.91
N GLN A 84 12.91 0.78 -3.63
CA GLN A 84 13.77 1.36 -4.65
C GLN A 84 14.23 0.28 -5.65
N PRO A 85 14.35 0.62 -6.92
CA PRO A 85 14.17 1.94 -7.57
C PRO A 85 12.71 2.23 -7.95
N THR A 86 11.80 1.25 -7.80
CA THR A 86 10.40 1.37 -8.23
C THR A 86 9.68 2.50 -7.50
N LEU A 87 9.80 2.54 -6.18
CA LEU A 87 9.24 3.61 -5.34
C LEU A 87 10.35 4.28 -4.54
N LEU A 88 10.32 5.61 -4.50
CA LEU A 88 11.30 6.39 -3.75
C LEU A 88 10.66 7.03 -2.51
N PRO A 89 11.45 7.25 -1.44
CA PRO A 89 10.99 8.08 -0.33
C PRO A 89 10.50 9.44 -0.81
N GLY A 90 9.31 9.84 -0.34
CA GLY A 90 8.63 11.04 -0.80
C GLY A 90 7.71 10.87 -2.01
N ASP A 91 7.60 9.67 -2.57
CA ASP A 91 6.51 9.34 -3.50
C ASP A 91 5.19 9.23 -2.74
N PHE A 92 4.14 9.81 -3.30
CA PHE A 92 2.76 9.63 -2.86
C PHE A 92 2.05 8.78 -3.90
N ILE A 93 1.58 7.62 -3.45
CA ILE A 93 0.96 6.62 -4.32
C ILE A 93 -0.54 6.56 -4.10
N GLY A 94 -1.27 6.18 -5.14
CA GLY A 94 -2.66 5.78 -5.05
C GLY A 94 -2.78 4.28 -4.89
N VAL A 95 -3.49 3.86 -3.83
CA VAL A 95 -3.73 2.46 -3.49
C VAL A 95 -5.20 2.13 -3.75
N GLU A 96 -5.44 1.23 -4.68
CA GLU A 96 -6.77 0.73 -5.01
C GLU A 96 -7.24 -0.28 -3.96
N LYS A 97 -8.15 0.15 -3.11
CA LYS A 97 -8.68 -0.69 -2.02
C LYS A 97 -9.57 -1.82 -2.54
N PHE A 98 -10.34 -1.54 -3.60
CA PHE A 98 -11.24 -2.53 -4.18
C PHE A 98 -10.54 -3.65 -4.95
N ALA A 99 -9.23 -3.55 -5.19
CA ALA A 99 -8.48 -4.54 -5.97
C ALA A 99 -8.57 -5.95 -5.34
N TYR A 100 -8.61 -6.04 -4.01
CA TYR A 100 -8.62 -7.32 -3.30
C TYR A 100 -9.89 -7.57 -2.48
N GLY A 101 -10.67 -6.52 -2.20
CA GLY A 101 -11.93 -6.62 -1.47
C GLY A 101 -12.48 -5.27 -1.10
N LEU A 102 -13.79 -5.21 -0.92
CA LEU A 102 -14.42 -4.07 -0.26
C LEU A 102 -14.33 -4.30 1.25
N HIS A 103 -13.64 -3.38 1.93
CA HIS A 103 -13.46 -3.43 3.38
C HIS A 103 -14.37 -2.40 4.05
N ASP A 104 -14.84 -2.70 5.25
CA ASP A 104 -15.54 -1.68 6.03
C ASP A 104 -14.56 -0.55 6.43
N PRO A 105 -15.04 0.71 6.47
CA PRO A 105 -14.17 1.87 6.65
C PRO A 105 -13.62 2.04 8.07
N VAL A 106 -14.10 1.25 9.05
CA VAL A 106 -13.75 1.40 10.47
C VAL A 106 -12.90 0.24 10.97
N PHE A 107 -13.29 -1.00 10.67
CA PHE A 107 -12.62 -2.20 11.20
C PHE A 107 -11.80 -2.95 10.16
N HIS A 108 -11.73 -2.45 8.92
CA HIS A 108 -11.00 -3.05 7.78
C HIS A 108 -11.34 -4.52 7.50
N LYS A 109 -12.53 -4.98 7.93
CA LYS A 109 -12.99 -6.34 7.61
C LYS A 109 -13.46 -6.41 6.17
N THR A 110 -13.05 -7.45 5.45
CA THR A 110 -13.49 -7.71 4.08
C THR A 110 -14.98 -8.02 4.08
N LEU A 111 -15.77 -7.16 3.45
CA LEU A 111 -17.21 -7.34 3.26
C LEU A 111 -17.49 -8.16 2.01
N ILE A 112 -16.82 -7.86 0.92
CA ILE A 112 -16.98 -8.52 -0.39
C ILE A 112 -15.58 -8.71 -1.00
N PRO A 113 -15.14 -9.95 -1.25
CA PRO A 113 -13.90 -10.21 -1.98
C PRO A 113 -14.10 -9.85 -3.47
N THR A 114 -13.21 -9.03 -4.04
CA THR A 114 -13.27 -8.58 -5.43
C THR A 114 -12.18 -9.18 -6.31
N GLY A 115 -11.03 -9.53 -5.69
CA GLY A 115 -9.89 -10.10 -6.38
C GLY A 115 -8.89 -10.74 -5.43
N LYS A 116 -7.80 -11.22 -5.99
CA LYS A 116 -6.65 -11.76 -5.24
C LYS A 116 -5.36 -11.17 -5.78
N PRO A 117 -4.36 -10.94 -4.93
CA PRO A 117 -3.03 -10.54 -5.37
C PRO A 117 -2.46 -11.48 -6.43
N GLN A 118 -1.88 -10.90 -7.44
CA GLN A 118 -1.15 -11.60 -8.48
C GLN A 118 0.36 -11.45 -8.24
N ARG A 119 1.13 -12.40 -8.77
CA ARG A 119 2.58 -12.30 -8.73
C ARG A 119 3.04 -11.06 -9.49
N GLY A 120 3.88 -10.25 -8.84
CA GLY A 120 4.35 -8.97 -9.35
C GLY A 120 3.54 -7.76 -8.86
N ASP A 121 2.35 -7.93 -8.28
CA ASP A 121 1.59 -6.82 -7.69
C ASP A 121 2.38 -6.15 -6.56
N ILE A 122 2.38 -4.83 -6.54
CA ILE A 122 2.86 -4.05 -5.39
C ILE A 122 1.66 -3.83 -4.49
N THR A 123 1.76 -4.31 -3.25
CA THR A 123 0.66 -4.28 -2.29
C THR A 123 1.02 -3.49 -1.05
N VAL A 124 0.02 -2.77 -0.53
CA VAL A 124 0.04 -2.22 0.82
C VAL A 124 -0.70 -3.19 1.72
N PHE A 125 -0.12 -3.49 2.86
CA PHE A 125 -0.69 -4.41 3.84
C PHE A 125 -0.25 -4.06 5.26
N ILE A 126 -1.05 -4.46 6.24
CA ILE A 126 -0.75 -4.29 7.66
C ILE A 126 0.41 -5.22 8.04
N ASP A 127 1.43 -4.68 8.69
CA ASP A 127 2.59 -5.46 9.14
C ASP A 127 2.16 -6.63 10.05
N PRO A 128 2.53 -7.88 9.72
CA PRO A 128 2.19 -9.04 10.54
C PRO A 128 2.76 -9.01 11.96
N GLU A 129 3.90 -8.34 12.16
CA GLU A 129 4.56 -8.23 13.47
C GLU A 129 4.11 -6.98 14.24
N ASN A 130 3.74 -5.91 13.53
CA ASN A 130 3.30 -4.66 14.16
C ASN A 130 2.06 -4.07 13.46
N PRO A 131 0.85 -4.42 13.91
CA PRO A 131 -0.41 -4.00 13.27
C PRO A 131 -0.66 -2.48 13.22
N LYS A 132 0.25 -1.67 13.76
CA LYS A 132 0.17 -0.19 13.69
C LYS A 132 0.89 0.40 12.48
N ILE A 133 1.56 -0.43 11.70
CA ILE A 133 2.39 -0.03 10.57
C ILE A 133 1.86 -0.67 9.30
N ASP A 134 1.74 0.14 8.26
CA ASP A 134 1.49 -0.36 6.91
C ASP A 134 2.83 -0.56 6.19
N LEU A 135 2.98 -1.72 5.59
CA LEU A 135 4.13 -2.06 4.74
C LEU A 135 3.73 -2.04 3.27
N ILE A 136 4.69 -1.73 2.42
CA ILE A 136 4.55 -1.87 0.98
C ILE A 136 5.64 -2.78 0.44
N LYS A 137 5.24 -3.85 -0.27
CA LYS A 137 6.15 -4.83 -0.88
C LYS A 137 5.55 -5.39 -2.17
N ARG A 138 6.38 -6.07 -2.95
CA ARG A 138 5.95 -6.80 -4.15
C ARG A 138 5.60 -8.23 -3.81
N ILE A 139 4.45 -8.72 -4.30
CA ILE A 139 4.04 -10.12 -4.16
C ILE A 139 4.91 -10.98 -5.07
N VAL A 140 5.68 -11.87 -4.46
CA VAL A 140 6.59 -12.80 -5.13
C VAL A 140 6.02 -14.21 -5.12
N GLY A 141 5.49 -14.67 -3.98
CA GLY A 141 4.93 -16.00 -3.81
C GLY A 141 3.43 -15.98 -3.57
N LEU A 142 2.73 -16.88 -4.25
CA LEU A 142 1.29 -17.11 -4.11
C LEU A 142 1.04 -18.36 -3.24
N PRO A 143 -0.18 -18.53 -2.68
CA PRO A 143 -0.51 -19.71 -1.86
C PRO A 143 -0.16 -21.04 -2.56
N GLY A 144 0.64 -21.87 -1.89
CA GLY A 144 1.10 -23.17 -2.40
C GLY A 144 2.42 -23.15 -3.18
N ASP A 145 2.95 -21.98 -3.51
CA ASP A 145 4.28 -21.87 -4.13
C ASP A 145 5.38 -22.24 -3.13
N THR A 146 6.50 -22.73 -3.63
CA THR A 146 7.75 -22.79 -2.89
C THR A 146 8.66 -21.68 -3.40
N ILE A 147 9.06 -20.78 -2.52
CA ILE A 147 9.99 -19.68 -2.79
C ILE A 147 11.36 -20.08 -2.27
N ILE A 148 12.38 -19.93 -3.10
CA ILE A 148 13.76 -20.21 -2.75
C ILE A 148 14.57 -18.93 -3.04
N TYR A 149 15.30 -18.45 -2.06
CA TYR A 149 16.22 -17.34 -2.22
C TYR A 149 17.60 -17.77 -1.77
N ARG A 150 18.54 -17.85 -2.74
CA ARG A 150 19.88 -18.33 -2.50
C ARG A 150 20.87 -17.62 -3.41
N ASP A 151 22.01 -17.23 -2.88
CA ASP A 151 23.04 -16.47 -3.57
C ASP A 151 22.47 -15.21 -4.27
N LYS A 152 21.57 -14.50 -3.54
CA LYS A 152 20.83 -13.34 -4.03
C LYS A 152 20.04 -13.61 -5.31
N THR A 153 19.64 -14.83 -5.52
CA THR A 153 18.86 -15.27 -6.68
C THR A 153 17.55 -15.88 -6.21
N LEU A 154 16.46 -15.43 -6.85
CA LEU A 154 15.12 -15.90 -6.57
C LEU A 154 14.77 -17.07 -7.48
N TYR A 155 14.29 -18.16 -6.89
CA TYR A 155 13.69 -19.29 -7.59
C TYR A 155 12.27 -19.49 -7.10
N ILE A 156 11.39 -19.89 -8.00
CA ILE A 156 9.99 -20.16 -7.72
C ILE A 156 9.62 -21.54 -8.24
N LYS A 157 9.06 -22.35 -7.36
CA LYS A 157 8.37 -23.58 -7.73
C LYS A 157 6.86 -23.33 -7.57
N PRO A 158 6.11 -23.21 -8.67
CA PRO A 158 4.68 -22.93 -8.59
C PRO A 158 3.92 -24.05 -7.90
N ALA A 159 2.79 -23.71 -7.28
CA ALA A 159 1.89 -24.67 -6.66
C ALA A 159 1.42 -25.75 -7.66
N CYS A 160 1.31 -26.98 -7.19
CA CYS A 160 0.91 -28.11 -8.04
C CYS A 160 -0.56 -28.05 -8.50
N ASN A 161 -1.44 -27.44 -7.70
CA ASN A 161 -2.87 -27.18 -7.99
C ASN A 161 -3.62 -28.41 -8.56
N GLY A 162 -3.29 -29.62 -8.09
CA GLY A 162 -3.92 -30.87 -8.52
C GLY A 162 -3.51 -31.38 -9.91
N GLN A 163 -2.47 -30.81 -10.51
CA GLN A 163 -1.92 -31.30 -11.78
C GLN A 163 -1.23 -32.66 -11.58
N LYS A 164 -1.28 -33.54 -12.62
CA LYS A 164 -0.60 -34.85 -12.56
C LYS A 164 0.91 -34.74 -12.42
N VAL A 165 1.49 -33.68 -12.98
CA VAL A 165 2.93 -33.38 -12.88
C VAL A 165 3.05 -31.97 -12.34
N CYS A 166 3.68 -31.81 -11.18
CA CYS A 166 3.90 -30.50 -10.58
C CYS A 166 4.98 -29.73 -11.36
N PRO A 167 4.82 -28.40 -11.51
CA PRO A 167 5.84 -27.57 -12.15
C PRO A 167 7.19 -27.68 -11.44
N ALA A 168 8.27 -27.72 -12.22
CA ALA A 168 9.61 -27.61 -11.66
C ALA A 168 9.90 -26.20 -11.13
N ALA A 169 10.83 -26.12 -10.20
CA ALA A 169 11.38 -24.82 -9.79
C ALA A 169 12.14 -24.19 -10.97
N TYR A 170 11.99 -22.89 -11.13
CA TYR A 170 12.71 -22.13 -12.14
C TYR A 170 13.38 -20.91 -11.50
N GLU A 171 14.51 -20.52 -12.03
CA GLU A 171 15.14 -19.23 -11.71
C GLU A 171 14.30 -18.09 -12.28
N VAL A 172 14.03 -17.06 -11.48
CA VAL A 172 13.38 -15.85 -11.97
C VAL A 172 14.38 -15.08 -12.84
N PRO A 173 14.10 -14.91 -14.15
CA PRO A 173 15.05 -14.29 -15.05
C PRO A 173 15.37 -12.85 -14.65
N LYS A 174 16.66 -12.51 -14.63
CA LYS A 174 17.13 -11.16 -14.35
C LYS A 174 18.25 -10.77 -15.29
N GLN A 175 18.28 -9.52 -15.70
CA GLN A 175 19.29 -8.92 -16.56
C GLN A 175 19.96 -7.76 -15.83
N PHE A 176 21.28 -7.73 -15.81
CA PHE A 176 22.05 -6.61 -15.28
C PHE A 176 21.84 -5.36 -16.14
N VAL A 177 21.49 -4.24 -15.51
CA VAL A 177 21.25 -2.94 -16.17
C VAL A 177 22.43 -2.00 -15.99
N GLY A 178 23.00 -1.95 -14.80
CA GLY A 178 24.10 -1.06 -14.47
C GLY A 178 24.33 -0.94 -12.98
N VAL A 179 25.25 -0.07 -12.63
CA VAL A 179 25.56 0.31 -11.25
C VAL A 179 24.91 1.66 -10.97
N THR A 180 24.18 1.77 -9.87
CA THR A 180 23.50 3.01 -9.48
C THR A 180 23.91 3.44 -8.08
N LYS A 181 23.94 4.75 -7.85
CA LYS A 181 24.25 5.34 -6.53
C LYS A 181 22.97 5.87 -5.92
N PHE A 182 22.53 5.23 -4.83
CA PHE A 182 21.48 5.77 -4.00
C PHE A 182 22.10 6.44 -2.79
N THR A 183 21.86 7.74 -2.66
CA THR A 183 22.50 8.62 -1.67
C THR A 183 22.22 8.24 -0.20
N GLU A 184 21.16 7.48 0.07
CA GLU A 184 20.82 7.09 1.43
C GLU A 184 21.83 6.11 2.06
N LEU A 185 22.50 5.29 1.24
CA LEU A 185 23.49 4.32 1.73
C LEU A 185 24.94 4.65 1.32
N GLY A 186 25.10 5.61 0.40
CA GLY A 186 26.44 5.99 -0.08
C GLY A 186 27.23 4.87 -0.76
N THR A 187 26.61 3.72 -1.01
CA THR A 187 27.21 2.54 -1.65
C THR A 187 26.74 2.41 -3.09
N ASP A 188 27.60 1.85 -3.92
CA ASP A 188 27.26 1.51 -5.30
C ASP A 188 26.40 0.23 -5.28
N LEU A 189 25.21 0.31 -5.85
CA LEU A 189 24.27 -0.81 -5.94
C LEU A 189 24.16 -1.30 -7.38
N ASP A 190 24.06 -2.61 -7.53
CA ASP A 190 23.78 -3.25 -8.81
C ASP A 190 22.27 -3.18 -9.09
N GLU A 191 21.90 -2.65 -10.24
CA GLU A 191 20.53 -2.61 -10.73
C GLU A 191 20.30 -3.74 -11.74
N TYR A 192 19.26 -4.53 -11.51
CA TYR A 192 18.81 -5.58 -12.41
C TYR A 192 17.38 -5.35 -12.84
N LYS A 193 17.07 -5.78 -14.06
CA LYS A 193 15.70 -5.92 -14.57
C LYS A 193 15.30 -7.38 -14.34
N GLU A 194 14.24 -7.61 -13.55
CA GLU A 194 13.73 -8.91 -13.16
C GLU A 194 12.37 -9.16 -13.82
N HIS A 195 12.15 -10.41 -14.30
CA HIS A 195 10.88 -10.81 -14.92
C HIS A 195 10.13 -11.76 -13.99
N LEU A 196 9.20 -11.19 -13.22
CA LEU A 196 8.41 -11.92 -12.24
C LEU A 196 7.02 -12.26 -12.81
N GLY A 197 6.89 -13.42 -13.42
CA GLY A 197 5.70 -13.78 -14.18
C GLY A 197 5.55 -12.90 -15.43
N ASN A 198 4.45 -12.16 -15.51
CA ASN A 198 4.18 -11.23 -16.60
C ASN A 198 4.63 -9.78 -16.31
N VAL A 199 5.25 -9.56 -15.15
CA VAL A 199 5.67 -8.23 -14.72
C VAL A 199 7.17 -8.10 -14.85
N GLU A 200 7.61 -7.09 -15.58
CA GLU A 200 9.00 -6.67 -15.64
C GLU A 200 9.19 -5.50 -14.67
N HIS A 201 10.16 -5.59 -13.79
CA HIS A 201 10.47 -4.55 -12.82
C HIS A 201 11.97 -4.48 -12.53
N ARG A 202 12.40 -3.43 -11.85
CA ARG A 202 13.78 -3.24 -11.47
C ARG A 202 14.00 -3.59 -10.01
N ILE A 203 15.16 -4.18 -9.71
CA ILE A 203 15.58 -4.50 -8.36
C ILE A 203 16.98 -3.96 -8.11
N LEU A 204 17.29 -3.68 -6.84
CA LEU A 204 18.62 -3.29 -6.38
C LEU A 204 19.23 -4.38 -5.52
N ARG A 205 20.53 -4.56 -5.68
CA ARG A 205 21.35 -5.47 -4.88
C ARG A 205 22.67 -4.79 -4.52
N ASP A 206 23.11 -4.98 -3.29
CA ASP A 206 24.45 -4.57 -2.86
C ASP A 206 25.41 -5.72 -3.07
N PRO A 207 26.38 -5.62 -4.01
CA PRO A 207 27.32 -6.70 -4.27
C PRO A 207 28.28 -6.97 -3.10
N ASN A 208 28.43 -6.01 -2.18
CA ASN A 208 29.35 -6.10 -1.06
C ASN A 208 28.72 -6.67 0.22
N LEU A 209 27.38 -6.72 0.30
CA LEU A 209 26.68 -7.28 1.44
C LEU A 209 26.49 -8.79 1.28
N PRO A 210 26.97 -9.62 2.22
CA PRO A 210 26.67 -11.03 2.21
C PRO A 210 25.19 -11.30 2.54
N GLU A 211 24.66 -12.44 2.10
CA GLU A 211 23.34 -12.87 2.54
C GLU A 211 23.31 -13.17 4.04
N MET A 212 22.28 -12.66 4.70
CA MET A 212 22.11 -12.83 6.15
C MET A 212 21.23 -14.03 6.48
N TYR A 213 21.64 -15.24 6.03
CA TYR A 213 20.88 -16.49 6.24
C TYR A 213 20.46 -16.72 7.70
N SER A 214 21.29 -16.32 8.67
CA SER A 214 21.00 -16.47 10.10
C SER A 214 19.83 -15.61 10.60
N ARG A 215 19.45 -14.62 9.83
CA ARG A 215 18.30 -13.73 10.12
C ARG A 215 17.02 -14.12 9.41
N TYR A 216 17.12 -15.07 8.47
CA TYR A 216 15.94 -15.49 7.71
C TYR A 216 14.93 -16.22 8.61
N TYR A 217 13.66 -15.96 8.33
CA TYR A 217 12.58 -16.74 8.92
C TYR A 217 12.77 -18.22 8.62
N GLN A 218 12.83 -19.03 9.65
CA GLN A 218 13.00 -20.47 9.52
C GLN A 218 11.66 -21.16 9.56
N GLN A 219 11.17 -21.60 8.41
CA GLN A 219 9.96 -22.39 8.36
C GLN A 219 10.23 -23.83 8.81
N PRO A 220 9.48 -24.37 9.80
CA PRO A 220 9.66 -25.76 10.24
C PRO A 220 9.51 -26.74 9.07
N GLY A 221 10.51 -27.65 8.93
CA GLY A 221 10.52 -28.65 7.87
C GLY A 221 11.06 -28.19 6.50
N SER A 222 11.47 -26.94 6.36
CA SER A 222 12.10 -26.41 5.14
C SER A 222 13.57 -26.07 5.37
N PRO A 223 14.44 -26.21 4.35
CA PRO A 223 15.80 -25.68 4.40
C PRO A 223 15.83 -24.16 4.59
N VAL A 224 16.96 -23.62 5.08
CA VAL A 224 17.16 -22.16 5.18
C VAL A 224 17.11 -21.54 3.78
N GLY A 225 16.36 -20.44 3.66
CA GLY A 225 16.16 -19.76 2.38
C GLY A 225 15.14 -20.43 1.47
N GLU A 226 14.34 -21.35 2.01
CA GLU A 226 13.25 -22.01 1.29
C GLU A 226 11.96 -21.95 2.11
N TRP A 227 10.86 -21.50 1.46
CA TRP A 227 9.57 -21.28 2.10
C TRP A 227 8.42 -21.78 1.23
N VAL A 228 7.56 -22.62 1.80
CA VAL A 228 6.31 -23.07 1.18
C VAL A 228 5.20 -22.14 1.65
N VAL A 229 4.63 -21.37 0.73
CA VAL A 229 3.62 -20.37 1.05
C VAL A 229 2.31 -21.04 1.50
N PRO A 230 1.84 -20.82 2.73
CA PRO A 230 0.62 -21.44 3.22
C PRO A 230 -0.62 -20.92 2.49
N LYS A 231 -1.72 -21.68 2.54
CA LYS A 231 -3.02 -21.24 2.03
C LYS A 231 -3.48 -19.98 2.77
N GLY A 232 -4.00 -19.00 2.03
CA GLY A 232 -4.42 -17.71 2.59
C GLY A 232 -3.27 -16.79 3.02
N HIS A 233 -2.04 -17.05 2.54
CA HIS A 233 -0.88 -16.22 2.77
C HIS A 233 -0.14 -15.94 1.47
N TYR A 234 0.69 -14.90 1.49
CA TYR A 234 1.54 -14.50 0.39
C TYR A 234 2.98 -14.33 0.87
N PHE A 235 3.93 -14.42 -0.07
CA PHE A 235 5.34 -14.10 0.19
C PHE A 235 5.67 -12.80 -0.54
N ALA A 236 6.05 -11.79 0.20
CA ALA A 236 6.28 -10.45 -0.29
C ALA A 236 7.75 -10.04 -0.11
N MET A 237 8.34 -9.39 -1.12
CA MET A 237 9.72 -8.92 -1.08
C MET A 237 9.80 -7.45 -1.50
N GLY A 238 10.81 -6.74 -0.97
CA GLY A 238 11.17 -5.42 -1.46
C GLY A 238 11.99 -5.49 -2.73
N ASP A 239 11.83 -4.48 -3.61
CA ASP A 239 12.60 -4.35 -4.83
C ASP A 239 14.07 -3.96 -4.51
N ASN A 240 14.30 -3.25 -3.39
CA ASN A 240 15.65 -3.03 -2.83
C ASN A 240 16.03 -4.23 -1.95
N ARG A 241 16.49 -5.29 -2.60
CA ARG A 241 16.68 -6.64 -2.04
C ARG A 241 17.47 -6.67 -0.74
N ASP A 242 18.55 -5.91 -0.65
CA ASP A 242 19.43 -5.92 0.51
C ASP A 242 19.08 -4.85 1.57
N ASN A 243 18.14 -3.93 1.25
CA ASN A 243 17.64 -2.90 2.16
C ASN A 243 16.11 -3.03 2.37
N SER A 244 15.64 -4.25 2.58
CA SER A 244 14.21 -4.52 2.80
C SER A 244 14.03 -5.55 3.92
N LEU A 245 13.29 -5.16 4.93
CA LEU A 245 12.72 -6.09 5.90
C LEU A 245 11.40 -6.63 5.31
N ASP A 246 11.40 -7.89 4.87
CA ASP A 246 10.31 -8.50 4.14
C ASP A 246 10.09 -9.98 4.52
N SER A 247 9.31 -10.74 3.74
CA SER A 247 8.94 -12.12 4.06
C SER A 247 10.14 -13.06 4.28
N ARG A 248 11.32 -12.71 3.80
CA ARG A 248 12.53 -13.47 4.12
C ARG A 248 12.87 -13.45 5.61
N TYR A 249 12.42 -12.44 6.34
CA TYR A 249 12.75 -12.20 7.75
C TYR A 249 11.58 -12.46 8.69
N TRP A 250 10.37 -12.03 8.35
CA TRP A 250 9.19 -12.19 9.21
C TRP A 250 8.22 -13.29 8.74
N GLY A 251 8.48 -13.94 7.58
CA GLY A 251 7.67 -15.04 7.08
C GLY A 251 6.55 -14.62 6.15
N PHE A 252 5.32 -15.05 6.39
CA PHE A 252 4.22 -14.95 5.45
C PHE A 252 3.25 -13.82 5.80
N MET A 253 2.79 -13.11 4.76
CA MET A 253 1.77 -12.08 4.87
C MET A 253 0.38 -12.73 4.79
N PRO A 254 -0.46 -12.63 5.83
CA PRO A 254 -1.83 -13.14 5.80
C PRO A 254 -2.71 -12.33 4.81
N GLU A 255 -3.59 -13.01 4.07
CA GLU A 255 -4.53 -12.39 3.12
C GLU A 255 -5.41 -11.31 3.79
N GLN A 256 -5.78 -11.51 5.04
CA GLN A 256 -6.57 -10.55 5.82
C GLN A 256 -5.86 -9.21 6.13
N ASN A 257 -4.53 -9.18 6.00
CA ASN A 257 -3.74 -7.96 6.23
C ASN A 257 -3.68 -7.05 4.99
N LEU A 258 -4.20 -7.52 3.84
CA LEU A 258 -4.19 -6.74 2.60
C LEU A 258 -5.02 -5.46 2.74
N VAL A 259 -4.43 -4.32 2.38
CA VAL A 259 -5.08 -3.01 2.31
C VAL A 259 -5.48 -2.69 0.86
N GLY A 260 -4.57 -2.89 -0.09
CA GLY A 260 -4.86 -2.65 -1.51
C GLY A 260 -3.65 -2.75 -2.42
N LYS A 261 -3.87 -2.51 -3.70
CA LYS A 261 -2.85 -2.53 -4.77
C LYS A 261 -2.37 -1.12 -5.07
N ALA A 262 -1.05 -0.91 -5.03
CA ALA A 262 -0.44 0.34 -5.46
C ALA A 262 -0.37 0.36 -7.00
N THR A 263 -0.95 1.39 -7.64
CA THR A 263 -1.12 1.42 -9.09
C THR A 263 -0.49 2.64 -9.75
N PHE A 264 -0.41 3.79 -9.07
CA PHE A 264 0.17 4.99 -9.65
C PHE A 264 0.78 5.91 -8.59
N ILE A 265 1.75 6.73 -9.02
CA ILE A 265 2.32 7.83 -8.25
C ILE A 265 1.60 9.11 -8.69
N TRP A 266 0.90 9.78 -7.76
CA TRP A 266 0.18 11.01 -8.09
C TRP A 266 0.97 12.28 -7.84
N ILE A 267 1.96 12.24 -6.91
CA ILE A 267 2.95 13.29 -6.69
C ILE A 267 4.21 12.69 -6.06
N SER A 268 5.35 13.32 -6.25
CA SER A 268 6.63 12.90 -5.67
C SER A 268 7.41 14.12 -5.20
N PHE A 269 7.73 14.15 -3.90
CA PHE A 269 8.51 15.22 -3.29
C PHE A 269 9.95 14.80 -3.01
N THR A 270 10.86 15.78 -3.08
CA THR A 270 12.19 15.64 -2.52
C THR A 270 12.25 16.33 -1.17
N PHE A 271 12.98 15.72 -0.22
CA PHE A 271 13.22 16.27 1.11
C PHE A 271 14.72 16.48 1.31
N ASN A 272 15.08 17.51 2.03
CA ASN A 272 16.48 17.76 2.35
C ASN A 272 16.84 17.03 3.65
N HIS A 273 17.75 16.06 3.54
CA HIS A 273 18.27 15.30 4.68
C HIS A 273 19.64 15.80 5.16
N ASN A 274 20.12 16.92 4.62
CA ASN A 274 21.38 17.51 5.09
C ASN A 274 21.19 18.14 6.48
N PRO A 275 21.87 17.65 7.54
CA PRO A 275 21.74 18.18 8.89
C PRO A 275 22.17 19.67 9.00
N ASP A 276 23.06 20.13 8.11
CA ASP A 276 23.57 21.51 8.11
C ASP A 276 22.68 22.49 7.36
N SER A 277 21.56 22.02 6.82
CA SER A 277 20.64 22.87 6.07
C SER A 277 19.72 23.63 7.02
N SER A 278 19.54 24.92 6.75
CA SER A 278 18.51 25.74 7.42
C SER A 278 17.07 25.39 6.99
N TRP A 279 16.91 24.55 5.93
CA TRP A 279 15.60 24.11 5.45
C TRP A 279 15.08 22.94 6.29
N PRO A 280 13.86 23.02 6.87
CA PRO A 280 13.34 21.97 7.70
C PRO A 280 13.22 20.62 6.93
N SER A 281 13.69 19.53 7.53
CA SER A 281 13.69 18.20 6.90
C SER A 281 12.29 17.63 6.60
N TRP A 282 11.26 18.14 7.28
CA TRP A 282 9.86 17.77 7.05
C TRP A 282 9.20 18.56 5.92
N LEU A 283 9.84 19.64 5.44
CA LEU A 283 9.31 20.48 4.37
C LEU A 283 9.93 20.06 3.03
N PRO A 284 9.11 19.78 1.99
CA PRO A 284 9.63 19.45 0.67
C PRO A 284 10.48 20.60 0.10
N ASN A 285 11.59 20.25 -0.53
CA ASN A 285 12.47 21.19 -1.22
C ASN A 285 12.36 21.14 -2.75
N GLY A 286 11.55 20.20 -3.28
CA GLY A 286 11.29 20.07 -4.71
C GLY A 286 10.23 19.04 -5.05
N VAL A 287 9.86 18.99 -6.33
CA VAL A 287 8.90 18.03 -6.89
C VAL A 287 9.54 17.28 -8.05
N ARG A 288 9.41 15.95 -8.04
CA ARG A 288 9.89 15.06 -9.11
C ARG A 288 8.73 14.74 -10.07
N PHE A 289 8.45 15.63 -11.01
CA PHE A 289 7.34 15.49 -11.95
C PHE A 289 7.45 14.28 -12.88
N ASN A 290 8.69 13.86 -13.19
CA ASN A 290 8.98 12.68 -14.03
C ASN A 290 8.57 11.34 -13.40
N ARG A 291 8.18 11.34 -12.13
CA ARG A 291 7.73 10.14 -11.43
C ARG A 291 6.21 9.98 -11.41
N ILE A 292 5.47 11.02 -11.81
CA ILE A 292 4.00 10.98 -11.81
C ILE A 292 3.54 10.05 -12.94
N GLY A 293 2.73 9.05 -12.60
CA GLY A 293 2.20 8.08 -13.56
C GLY A 293 2.00 6.69 -12.97
N ALA A 294 1.73 5.73 -13.85
CA ALA A 294 1.55 4.33 -13.46
C ALA A 294 2.85 3.74 -12.88
N ILE A 295 2.71 2.84 -11.91
CA ILE A 295 3.82 2.07 -11.34
C ILE A 295 3.99 0.82 -12.19
N HIS A 296 5.23 0.57 -12.62
CA HIS A 296 5.60 -0.56 -13.47
C HIS A 296 6.58 -1.51 -12.77
#